data_2ee7788e2b8c2034268f19428c554c1a
#
_entry.id   2ee7788e2b8c2034268f19428c554c1a
#
_cell.length_a   1.000
_cell.length_b   1.000
_cell.length_c   1.000
_cell.angle_alpha   90.00
_cell.angle_beta   90.00
_cell.angle_gamma   90.00
#
_symmetry.space_group_name_H-M   'P 1'
#
loop_
_entity.id
_entity.type
_entity.pdbx_description
1 polymer ?
#
loop_
_entity_poly.entity_id
_entity_poly.type
_entity_poly.pdbx_seq_one_letter_code
_entity_poly.pdbx_strand_id
1 'polypeptide(L)'
;EAEAGQDWNDVHVAWGLDAVAQQLDAAVASGKPSPTPSTDEAAAPAGASENGGQGAGFTSEQILRRFALVEGTTQVWDQDKKAVMKKTAFEALVTKPLAKAWADDVAKKLIGADTVRELEQARRMAGKKATALGMTPIERYVYIDGTKDVWDREKKRRIPEGAVKMALGDAYALWLNSAERRTVDVDHIVFDPTMTKDPAVYINTFEGLPLEPVRDDAACENLRWLISFLCNHEEAPLQWLVKWLAYPLQHPGAKLDTAVLMHSVMEGSGKSLLFADTLGALYGPYAATVGQTQLESNFNAWQSRKLWAVFEEVVSRDQRYNQVGKIKHLITGKTVRMESKFINGWEEANHMNAVFL
;
A
#
# COMPACT_ATOMS: atom_id res chain seq x y z
N GLU A 1 -1.88 21.04 -31.04
CA GLU A 1 -1.68 19.61 -31.31
C GLU A 1 -0.41 19.47 -32.13
N ALA A 2 0.55 18.68 -31.65
CA ALA A 2 1.71 18.32 -32.44
C ALA A 2 1.20 17.61 -33.70
N GLU A 3 1.76 17.94 -34.87
CA GLU A 3 1.45 17.23 -36.10
C GLU A 3 1.79 15.73 -35.94
N ALA A 4 1.02 14.86 -36.55
CA ALA A 4 1.21 13.42 -36.45
C ALA A 4 2.65 13.01 -36.75
N GLY A 5 3.38 12.53 -35.76
CA GLY A 5 4.79 12.13 -35.84
C GLY A 5 5.80 13.06 -35.17
N GLN A 6 5.35 14.16 -34.55
CA GLN A 6 6.20 15.03 -33.72
C GLN A 6 6.05 14.67 -32.25
N ASP A 7 7.16 14.58 -31.53
CA ASP A 7 7.14 14.50 -30.08
C ASP A 7 7.25 15.87 -29.42
N TRP A 8 7.10 15.92 -28.08
CA TRP A 8 7.20 17.18 -27.32
C TRP A 8 8.58 17.83 -27.38
N ASN A 9 9.62 17.08 -27.68
CA ASN A 9 10.96 17.59 -27.86
C ASN A 9 11.09 18.29 -29.20
N ASP A 10 10.46 17.79 -30.25
CA ASP A 10 10.40 18.43 -31.57
C ASP A 10 9.65 19.75 -31.48
N VAL A 11 8.54 19.83 -30.71
CA VAL A 11 7.81 21.09 -30.46
C VAL A 11 8.68 22.07 -29.66
N HIS A 12 9.42 21.60 -28.67
CA HIS A 12 10.34 22.46 -27.89
C HIS A 12 11.46 23.04 -28.76
N VAL A 13 12.08 22.23 -29.60
CA VAL A 13 13.16 22.67 -30.49
C VAL A 13 12.68 23.68 -31.55
N ALA A 14 11.46 23.47 -32.07
CA ALA A 14 10.90 24.32 -33.12
C ALA A 14 10.29 25.63 -32.60
N TRP A 15 9.67 25.63 -31.40
CA TRP A 15 8.76 26.69 -30.96
C TRP A 15 9.07 27.19 -29.51
N GLY A 16 9.99 26.57 -28.81
CA GLY A 16 10.40 26.94 -27.44
C GLY A 16 9.52 26.34 -26.34
N LEU A 17 9.99 26.45 -25.09
CA LEU A 17 9.32 25.89 -23.90
C LEU A 17 7.93 26.48 -23.63
N ASP A 18 7.70 27.75 -23.98
CA ASP A 18 6.40 28.41 -23.76
C ASP A 18 5.31 27.81 -24.67
N ALA A 19 5.66 27.38 -25.87
CA ALA A 19 4.73 26.72 -26.77
C ALA A 19 4.36 25.32 -26.27
N VAL A 20 5.32 24.58 -25.69
CA VAL A 20 5.05 23.27 -25.05
C VAL A 20 4.13 23.44 -23.85
N ALA A 21 4.38 24.44 -23.00
CA ALA A 21 3.54 24.73 -21.84
C ALA A 21 2.09 25.06 -22.22
N GLN A 22 1.90 25.92 -23.23
CA GLN A 22 0.56 26.26 -23.73
C GLN A 22 -0.21 25.06 -24.28
N GLN A 23 0.46 24.18 -25.04
CA GLN A 23 -0.18 22.99 -25.58
C GLN A 23 -0.49 21.94 -24.50
N LEU A 24 0.36 21.80 -23.47
CA LEU A 24 0.10 20.95 -22.31
C LEU A 24 -1.10 21.46 -21.49
N ASP A 25 -1.17 22.77 -21.24
CA ASP A 25 -2.31 23.37 -20.54
C ASP A 25 -3.62 23.21 -21.31
N ALA A 26 -3.61 23.36 -22.64
CA ALA A 26 -4.75 23.12 -23.48
C ALA A 26 -5.20 21.64 -23.47
N ALA A 27 -4.24 20.69 -23.49
CA ALA A 27 -4.52 19.26 -23.40
C ALA A 27 -5.10 18.87 -22.04
N VAL A 28 -4.58 19.43 -20.94
CA VAL A 28 -5.10 19.24 -19.58
C VAL A 28 -6.48 19.87 -19.42
N ALA A 29 -6.74 21.05 -19.99
CA ALA A 29 -8.04 21.71 -19.95
C ALA A 29 -9.13 20.94 -20.72
N SER A 30 -8.78 20.27 -21.81
CA SER A 30 -9.71 19.42 -22.60
C SER A 30 -10.08 18.10 -21.91
N GLY A 31 -9.30 17.66 -20.93
CA GLY A 31 -9.51 16.41 -20.17
C GLY A 31 -10.21 16.54 -18.81
N LYS A 32 -10.61 17.75 -18.39
CA LYS A 32 -11.31 17.94 -17.12
C LYS A 32 -12.83 17.72 -17.27
N PRO A 33 -13.45 16.85 -16.43
CA PRO A 33 -14.91 16.83 -16.33
C PRO A 33 -15.40 18.17 -15.80
N SER A 34 -16.44 18.72 -16.44
CA SER A 34 -17.09 19.97 -16.07
C SER A 34 -17.54 19.92 -14.60
N PRO A 35 -17.32 20.99 -13.82
CA PRO A 35 -17.87 21.07 -12.48
C PRO A 35 -19.39 21.24 -12.57
N THR A 36 -20.11 20.44 -11.83
CA THR A 36 -21.53 20.61 -11.55
C THR A 36 -21.74 21.94 -10.84
N PRO A 37 -22.70 22.76 -11.22
CA PRO A 37 -22.94 24.05 -10.56
C PRO A 37 -23.48 23.81 -9.14
N SER A 38 -22.77 24.29 -8.14
CA SER A 38 -23.26 24.49 -6.80
C SER A 38 -24.21 25.71 -6.83
N THR A 39 -25.46 25.45 -6.54
CA THR A 39 -26.44 26.51 -6.21
C THR A 39 -26.14 26.99 -4.78
N ASP A 40 -25.46 28.11 -4.69
CA ASP A 40 -25.51 29.00 -3.54
C ASP A 40 -26.15 30.32 -4.03
N GLU A 41 -27.21 30.68 -3.38
CA GLU A 41 -27.66 32.00 -2.99
C GLU A 41 -29.16 32.04 -2.80
N ALA A 42 -29.56 32.17 -1.56
CA ALA A 42 -30.63 33.12 -1.26
C ALA A 42 -30.71 33.39 0.24
N ALA A 43 -30.22 34.56 0.59
CA ALA A 43 -30.83 35.57 1.47
C ALA A 43 -31.69 35.10 2.66
N ALA A 44 -31.24 35.55 3.84
CA ALA A 44 -32.08 35.75 5.02
C ALA A 44 -33.21 36.75 4.76
N PRO A 45 -34.32 36.62 5.48
CA PRO A 45 -34.72 37.74 6.31
C PRO A 45 -35.01 37.36 7.77
N ALA A 46 -34.72 38.33 8.60
CA ALA A 46 -35.05 38.39 10.00
C ALA A 46 -36.58 38.33 10.22
N GLY A 47 -36.96 37.56 11.22
CA GLY A 47 -38.34 37.55 11.71
C GLY A 47 -38.39 36.82 13.04
N ALA A 48 -38.41 37.59 14.13
CA ALA A 48 -38.68 37.12 15.46
C ALA A 48 -40.05 36.44 15.54
N SER A 49 -40.14 35.28 16.13
CA SER A 49 -41.35 34.85 16.82
C SER A 49 -40.97 33.80 17.88
N GLU A 50 -41.31 34.17 19.07
CA GLU A 50 -41.40 33.34 20.24
C GLU A 50 -42.19 32.06 19.96
N ASN A 51 -41.63 30.89 20.30
CA ASN A 51 -42.43 29.88 21.00
C ASN A 51 -41.54 28.84 21.66
N GLY A 52 -41.74 28.67 22.93
CA GLY A 52 -41.14 27.70 23.79
C GLY A 52 -41.34 26.27 23.26
N GLY A 53 -40.29 25.68 22.70
CA GLY A 53 -40.18 24.26 22.47
C GLY A 53 -39.75 23.60 23.77
N GLN A 54 -40.67 22.99 24.50
CA GLN A 54 -40.41 22.05 25.56
C GLN A 54 -39.43 20.98 25.04
N GLY A 55 -38.19 21.00 25.50
CA GLY A 55 -37.29 19.90 25.35
C GLY A 55 -37.97 18.65 25.91
N ALA A 56 -38.12 17.61 25.11
CA ALA A 56 -38.64 16.31 25.54
C ALA A 56 -37.79 15.83 26.70
N GLY A 57 -38.25 16.06 27.92
CA GLY A 57 -37.55 15.68 29.15
C GLY A 57 -37.48 14.16 29.22
N PHE A 58 -36.34 13.65 29.60
CA PHE A 58 -36.16 12.22 29.86
C PHE A 58 -37.20 11.72 30.84
N THR A 59 -37.84 10.59 30.57
CA THR A 59 -38.66 9.87 31.52
C THR A 59 -37.77 9.04 32.47
N SER A 60 -38.25 8.74 33.67
CA SER A 60 -37.51 7.88 34.63
C SER A 60 -37.10 6.54 34.02
N GLU A 61 -37.97 5.95 33.22
CA GLU A 61 -37.70 4.68 32.53
C GLU A 61 -36.59 4.80 31.46
N GLN A 62 -36.58 5.89 30.71
CA GLN A 62 -35.54 6.17 29.73
C GLN A 62 -34.17 6.38 30.43
N ILE A 63 -34.17 7.04 31.57
CA ILE A 63 -32.95 7.25 32.35
C ILE A 63 -32.41 5.95 32.89
N LEU A 64 -33.23 5.09 33.45
CA LEU A 64 -32.84 3.75 33.97
C LEU A 64 -32.31 2.84 32.85
N ARG A 65 -32.87 2.96 31.64
CA ARG A 65 -32.42 2.16 30.49
C ARG A 65 -31.08 2.62 29.95
N ARG A 66 -30.85 3.94 29.84
CA ARG A 66 -29.73 4.55 29.14
C ARG A 66 -28.50 4.77 29.99
N PHE A 67 -28.68 5.12 31.27
CA PHE A 67 -27.58 5.51 32.13
C PHE A 67 -27.22 4.45 33.15
N ALA A 68 -25.92 4.33 33.46
CA ALA A 68 -25.39 3.45 34.49
C ALA A 68 -24.45 4.23 35.40
N LEU A 69 -24.47 3.94 36.69
CA LEU A 69 -23.51 4.50 37.64
C LEU A 69 -22.20 3.72 37.54
N VAL A 70 -21.09 4.44 37.42
CA VAL A 70 -19.76 3.81 37.43
C VAL A 70 -19.38 3.46 38.84
N GLU A 71 -19.14 2.19 39.13
CA GLU A 71 -18.84 1.66 40.45
C GLU A 71 -17.65 2.37 41.09
N GLY A 72 -17.78 2.71 42.39
CA GLY A 72 -16.75 3.38 43.16
C GLY A 72 -16.55 4.87 42.80
N THR A 73 -17.40 5.46 41.97
CA THR A 73 -17.28 6.85 41.53
C THR A 73 -18.62 7.60 41.59
N THR A 74 -18.58 8.91 41.34
CA THR A 74 -19.77 9.75 41.13
C THR A 74 -20.06 10.00 39.65
N GLN A 75 -19.44 9.21 38.74
CA GLN A 75 -19.58 9.37 37.29
C GLN A 75 -20.73 8.53 36.78
N VAL A 76 -21.32 8.98 35.65
CA VAL A 76 -22.43 8.32 34.99
C VAL A 76 -22.00 7.93 33.61
N TRP A 77 -22.22 6.68 33.25
CA TRP A 77 -21.99 6.14 31.90
C TRP A 77 -23.24 6.30 31.05
N ASP A 78 -23.12 6.94 29.90
CA ASP A 78 -24.17 7.01 28.89
C ASP A 78 -23.97 5.86 27.88
N GLN A 79 -24.87 4.90 27.88
CA GLN A 79 -24.79 3.71 27.03
C GLN A 79 -24.94 4.05 25.54
N ASP A 80 -25.74 5.07 25.22
CA ASP A 80 -25.98 5.48 23.82
C ASP A 80 -24.76 6.23 23.26
N LYS A 81 -24.21 7.15 24.06
CA LYS A 81 -23.01 7.91 23.66
C LYS A 81 -21.71 7.18 23.88
N LYS A 82 -21.74 6.04 24.60
CA LYS A 82 -20.56 5.30 25.06
C LYS A 82 -19.50 6.22 25.68
N ALA A 83 -19.92 7.05 26.60
CA ALA A 83 -19.08 8.07 27.22
C ALA A 83 -19.44 8.29 28.69
N VAL A 84 -18.42 8.59 29.47
CA VAL A 84 -18.58 8.98 30.87
C VAL A 84 -18.88 10.47 30.97
N MET A 85 -19.78 10.82 31.89
CA MET A 85 -20.05 12.21 32.24
C MET A 85 -19.99 12.43 33.77
N LYS A 86 -19.66 13.63 34.15
CA LYS A 86 -19.70 14.02 35.58
C LYS A 86 -21.16 14.14 36.05
N LYS A 87 -21.40 13.91 37.34
CA LYS A 87 -22.72 14.03 37.92
C LYS A 87 -23.42 15.38 37.61
N THR A 88 -22.67 16.48 37.65
CA THR A 88 -23.18 17.80 37.30
C THR A 88 -23.68 17.93 35.85
N ALA A 89 -22.98 17.28 34.93
CA ALA A 89 -23.40 17.23 33.51
C ALA A 89 -24.64 16.35 33.32
N PHE A 90 -24.74 15.26 34.07
CA PHE A 90 -25.92 14.41 34.07
C PHE A 90 -27.14 15.14 34.69
N GLU A 91 -26.97 15.85 35.80
CA GLU A 91 -28.01 16.69 36.40
C GLU A 91 -28.49 17.80 35.46
N ALA A 92 -27.60 18.38 34.67
CA ALA A 92 -27.98 19.38 33.69
C ALA A 92 -28.74 18.76 32.46
N LEU A 93 -28.44 17.51 32.13
CA LEU A 93 -29.08 16.80 31.06
C LEU A 93 -30.50 16.31 31.36
N VAL A 94 -30.70 15.74 32.57
CA VAL A 94 -31.96 15.10 32.95
C VAL A 94 -32.78 15.85 34.00
N THR A 95 -32.29 16.93 34.51
CA THR A 95 -32.74 17.74 35.66
C THR A 95 -32.34 17.17 37.05
N LYS A 96 -32.12 18.06 38.02
CA LYS A 96 -31.66 17.66 39.34
C LYS A 96 -32.64 16.71 40.09
N PRO A 97 -33.97 16.91 40.06
CA PRO A 97 -34.90 16.01 40.73
C PRO A 97 -34.87 14.59 40.14
N LEU A 98 -34.85 14.47 38.83
CA LEU A 98 -34.80 13.16 38.13
C LEU A 98 -33.45 12.47 38.34
N ALA A 99 -32.34 13.21 38.32
CA ALA A 99 -31.03 12.67 38.60
C ALA A 99 -30.91 12.12 40.04
N LYS A 100 -31.53 12.82 41.00
CA LYS A 100 -31.58 12.35 42.41
C LYS A 100 -32.45 11.09 42.52
N ALA A 101 -33.66 11.10 41.96
CA ALA A 101 -34.55 9.94 41.98
C ALA A 101 -33.87 8.71 41.34
N TRP A 102 -33.17 8.87 40.22
CA TRP A 102 -32.39 7.79 39.60
C TRP A 102 -31.23 7.29 40.46
N ALA A 103 -30.52 8.20 41.16
CA ALA A 103 -29.39 7.83 41.99
C ALA A 103 -29.84 7.01 43.23
N ASP A 104 -31.03 7.26 43.74
CA ASP A 104 -31.63 6.58 44.87
C ASP A 104 -32.39 5.29 44.46
N ASP A 105 -32.63 5.08 43.16
CA ASP A 105 -33.38 3.95 42.61
C ASP A 105 -32.57 2.63 42.74
N VAL A 106 -33.19 1.59 43.22
CA VAL A 106 -32.58 0.25 43.39
C VAL A 106 -32.38 -0.43 42.03
N ALA A 107 -33.19 -0.10 41.02
CA ALA A 107 -33.11 -0.63 39.67
C ALA A 107 -32.07 0.05 38.77
N LYS A 108 -31.32 1.06 39.29
CA LYS A 108 -30.26 1.71 38.54
C LYS A 108 -29.17 0.70 38.14
N LYS A 109 -28.71 0.81 36.90
CA LYS A 109 -27.61 -0.03 36.40
C LYS A 109 -26.29 0.41 37.00
N LEU A 110 -25.45 -0.55 37.33
CA LEU A 110 -24.07 -0.35 37.75
C LEU A 110 -23.16 -0.88 36.61
N ILE A 111 -22.03 -0.23 36.41
CA ILE A 111 -21.01 -0.66 35.42
C ILE A 111 -19.62 -0.54 36.10
N GLY A 112 -18.82 -1.58 36.00
CA GLY A 112 -17.47 -1.60 36.54
C GLY A 112 -16.58 -0.54 35.89
N ALA A 113 -15.72 0.10 36.69
CA ALA A 113 -14.80 1.13 36.18
C ALA A 113 -13.85 0.61 35.10
N ASP A 114 -13.42 -0.65 35.18
CA ASP A 114 -12.53 -1.26 34.17
C ASP A 114 -13.26 -1.50 32.86
N THR A 115 -14.50 -2.00 32.91
CA THR A 115 -15.36 -2.15 31.73
C THR A 115 -15.59 -0.80 31.01
N VAL A 116 -15.79 0.28 31.78
CA VAL A 116 -15.93 1.63 31.22
C VAL A 116 -14.65 2.07 30.52
N ARG A 117 -13.48 1.81 31.12
CA ARG A 117 -12.18 2.13 30.48
C ARG A 117 -12.00 1.38 29.18
N GLU A 118 -12.33 0.09 29.15
CA GLU A 118 -12.26 -0.72 27.92
C GLU A 118 -13.19 -0.19 26.83
N LEU A 119 -14.45 0.13 27.17
CA LEU A 119 -15.42 0.69 26.22
C LEU A 119 -15.03 2.07 25.70
N GLU A 120 -14.49 2.94 26.57
CA GLU A 120 -13.96 4.25 26.13
C GLU A 120 -12.72 4.09 25.23
N GLN A 121 -11.83 3.15 25.55
CA GLN A 121 -10.68 2.83 24.72
C GLN A 121 -11.10 2.34 23.36
N ALA A 122 -12.02 1.37 23.31
CA ALA A 122 -12.56 0.86 22.05
C ALA A 122 -13.20 1.97 21.20
N ARG A 123 -13.96 2.89 21.82
CA ARG A 123 -14.54 4.05 21.14
C ARG A 123 -13.48 4.99 20.57
N ARG A 124 -12.44 5.31 21.34
CA ARG A 124 -11.34 6.17 20.90
C ARG A 124 -10.57 5.55 19.74
N MET A 125 -10.40 4.24 19.75
CA MET A 125 -9.77 3.49 18.66
C MET A 125 -10.66 3.48 17.39
N ALA A 126 -11.96 3.20 17.54
CA ALA A 126 -12.91 3.20 16.43
C ALA A 126 -13.13 4.61 15.83
N GLY A 127 -13.04 5.67 16.63
CA GLY A 127 -13.26 7.05 16.19
C GLY A 127 -12.10 7.68 15.41
N LYS A 128 -10.89 7.11 15.50
CA LYS A 128 -9.73 7.57 14.71
C LYS A 128 -9.58 6.66 13.50
N LYS A 129 -10.19 7.04 12.36
CA LYS A 129 -9.84 6.46 11.08
C LYS A 129 -8.37 6.79 10.79
N ALA A 130 -7.49 5.81 10.92
CA ALA A 130 -6.06 6.01 10.76
C ALA A 130 -5.65 6.16 9.28
N THR A 131 -6.59 6.03 8.32
CA THR A 131 -6.25 5.83 6.92
C THR A 131 -7.33 6.30 5.95
N ALA A 132 -6.95 6.55 4.71
CA ALA A 132 -7.87 6.76 3.60
C ALA A 132 -8.77 5.53 3.32
N LEU A 133 -8.32 4.33 3.69
CA LEU A 133 -9.06 3.06 3.55
C LEU A 133 -9.99 2.77 4.75
N GLY A 134 -10.04 3.65 5.77
CA GLY A 134 -10.90 3.47 6.93
C GLY A 134 -10.48 2.39 7.93
N MET A 135 -9.23 1.88 7.83
CA MET A 135 -8.67 0.92 8.79
C MET A 135 -8.52 1.53 10.17
N THR A 136 -8.80 0.74 11.21
CA THR A 136 -8.47 1.10 12.59
C THR A 136 -6.96 0.99 12.84
N PRO A 137 -6.39 1.62 13.86
CA PRO A 137 -4.98 1.45 14.21
C PRO A 137 -4.56 0.00 14.43
N ILE A 138 -5.44 -0.84 14.99
CA ILE A 138 -5.17 -2.26 15.24
C ILE A 138 -5.10 -3.05 13.94
N GLU A 139 -5.98 -2.77 12.99
CA GLU A 139 -5.98 -3.42 11.68
C GLU A 139 -4.79 -3.00 10.82
N ARG A 140 -4.38 -1.72 10.92
CA ARG A 140 -3.34 -1.16 10.10
C ARG A 140 -1.93 -1.53 10.55
N TYR A 141 -1.64 -1.39 11.84
CA TYR A 141 -0.28 -1.50 12.35
C TYR A 141 -0.03 -2.85 13.00
N VAL A 142 0.99 -3.56 12.54
CA VAL A 142 1.45 -4.83 13.10
C VAL A 142 2.82 -4.62 13.73
N TYR A 143 2.96 -4.95 15.00
CA TYR A 143 4.26 -4.88 15.68
C TYR A 143 5.20 -5.96 15.13
N ILE A 144 6.44 -5.57 14.81
CA ILE A 144 7.48 -6.50 14.36
C ILE A 144 8.35 -6.84 15.58
N ASP A 145 8.15 -8.04 16.09
CA ASP A 145 8.90 -8.52 17.24
C ASP A 145 10.41 -8.61 16.94
N GLY A 146 11.22 -8.37 17.96
CA GLY A 146 12.68 -8.30 17.82
C GLY A 146 13.20 -6.98 17.20
N THR A 147 12.32 -6.02 16.87
CA THR A 147 12.71 -4.74 16.26
C THR A 147 12.02 -3.54 16.92
N LYS A 148 12.42 -2.32 16.51
CA LYS A 148 11.69 -1.08 16.83
C LYS A 148 10.81 -0.62 15.67
N ASP A 149 10.47 -1.52 14.76
CA ASP A 149 9.70 -1.21 13.57
C ASP A 149 8.28 -1.78 13.67
N VAL A 150 7.44 -1.22 12.85
CA VAL A 150 6.03 -1.59 12.72
C VAL A 150 5.76 -1.84 11.23
N TRP A 151 5.03 -2.87 10.91
CA TRP A 151 4.52 -3.08 9.56
C TRP A 151 3.23 -2.27 9.36
N ASP A 152 3.25 -1.35 8.41
CA ASP A 152 2.06 -0.60 7.97
C ASP A 152 1.37 -1.40 6.86
N ARG A 153 0.24 -2.02 7.17
CA ARG A 153 -0.52 -2.85 6.21
C ARG A 153 -1.14 -2.05 5.07
N GLU A 154 -1.43 -0.76 5.30
CA GLU A 154 -1.94 0.12 4.24
C GLU A 154 -0.84 0.51 3.27
N LYS A 155 0.34 0.90 3.79
CA LYS A 155 1.49 1.31 2.97
C LYS A 155 2.38 0.13 2.56
N LYS A 156 2.09 -1.05 3.09
CA LYS A 156 2.78 -2.32 2.81
C LYS A 156 4.31 -2.21 2.96
N ARG A 157 4.73 -1.56 4.04
CA ARG A 157 6.15 -1.34 4.34
C ARG A 157 6.43 -1.25 5.83
N ARG A 158 7.69 -1.49 6.19
CA ARG A 158 8.21 -1.21 7.53
C ARG A 158 8.29 0.31 7.74
N ILE A 159 7.86 0.75 8.90
CA ILE A 159 8.00 2.12 9.36
C ILE A 159 8.52 2.12 10.80
N PRO A 160 9.36 3.07 11.20
CA PRO A 160 9.85 3.15 12.55
C PRO A 160 8.74 3.51 13.55
N GLU A 161 8.84 3.01 14.77
CA GLU A 161 7.91 3.29 15.87
C GLU A 161 7.60 4.78 16.03
N GLY A 162 8.61 5.65 15.90
CA GLY A 162 8.43 7.10 15.98
C GLY A 162 7.43 7.65 14.96
N ALA A 163 7.38 7.10 13.75
CA ALA A 163 6.41 7.50 12.73
C ALA A 163 4.98 7.09 13.12
N VAL A 164 4.82 5.91 13.75
CA VAL A 164 3.53 5.45 14.26
C VAL A 164 3.06 6.33 15.43
N LYS A 165 3.96 6.67 16.35
CA LYS A 165 3.67 7.62 17.46
C LYS A 165 3.16 8.95 16.93
N MET A 166 3.82 9.52 15.94
CA MET A 166 3.40 10.77 15.32
C MET A 166 2.03 10.64 14.62
N ALA A 167 1.78 9.52 13.95
CA ALA A 167 0.52 9.28 13.24
C ALA A 167 -0.67 9.07 14.19
N LEU A 168 -0.46 8.39 15.31
CA LEU A 168 -1.52 8.02 16.25
C LEU A 168 -1.70 9.04 17.39
N GLY A 169 -0.66 9.79 17.75
CA GLY A 169 -0.69 10.69 18.93
C GLY A 169 -1.11 9.92 20.18
N ASP A 170 -2.13 10.41 20.91
CA ASP A 170 -2.63 9.79 22.14
C ASP A 170 -3.14 8.35 21.98
N ALA A 171 -3.57 7.97 20.76
CA ALA A 171 -4.02 6.61 20.47
C ALA A 171 -2.87 5.60 20.38
N TYR A 172 -1.61 6.05 20.33
CA TYR A 172 -0.46 5.16 20.28
C TYR A 172 -0.36 4.24 21.49
N ALA A 173 -0.53 4.79 22.71
CA ALA A 173 -0.50 4.00 23.93
C ALA A 173 -1.62 2.94 23.98
N LEU A 174 -2.79 3.28 23.46
CA LEU A 174 -3.92 2.34 23.37
C LEU A 174 -3.62 1.20 22.40
N TRP A 175 -3.05 1.52 21.23
CA TRP A 175 -2.63 0.51 20.25
C TRP A 175 -1.53 -0.38 20.83
N LEU A 176 -0.51 0.21 21.48
CA LEU A 176 0.63 -0.54 22.01
C LEU A 176 0.22 -1.57 23.07
N ASN A 177 -0.73 -1.19 23.95
CA ASN A 177 -1.18 -2.02 25.08
C ASN A 177 -2.41 -2.88 24.76
N SER A 178 -2.91 -2.85 23.53
CA SER A 178 -4.07 -3.66 23.14
C SER A 178 -3.70 -5.15 23.04
N ALA A 179 -4.51 -6.00 23.67
CA ALA A 179 -4.40 -7.45 23.53
C ALA A 179 -4.72 -7.95 22.10
N GLU A 180 -5.49 -7.17 21.34
CA GLU A 180 -5.84 -7.48 19.94
C GLU A 180 -4.75 -7.04 18.95
N ARG A 181 -3.69 -6.39 19.41
CA ARG A 181 -2.59 -5.97 18.56
C ARG A 181 -1.91 -7.18 17.95
N ARG A 182 -1.91 -7.25 16.61
CA ARG A 182 -1.16 -8.27 15.91
C ARG A 182 0.35 -8.04 16.08
N THR A 183 1.05 -9.11 16.40
CA THR A 183 2.51 -9.15 16.46
C THR A 183 2.99 -10.19 15.47
N VAL A 184 4.08 -9.91 14.77
CA VAL A 184 4.72 -10.82 13.83
C VAL A 184 6.23 -10.81 14.10
N ASP A 185 6.86 -11.97 14.04
CA ASP A 185 8.31 -12.09 14.08
C ASP A 185 8.94 -11.47 12.83
N VAL A 186 10.13 -10.90 12.97
CA VAL A 186 10.85 -10.29 11.84
C VAL A 186 11.10 -11.28 10.71
N ASP A 187 11.34 -12.55 11.03
CA ASP A 187 11.59 -13.62 10.06
C ASP A 187 10.30 -14.13 9.37
N HIS A 188 9.14 -13.72 9.88
CA HIS A 188 7.85 -14.03 9.28
C HIS A 188 7.37 -12.94 8.30
N ILE A 189 8.20 -11.93 8.00
CA ILE A 189 7.95 -10.99 6.89
C ILE A 189 8.72 -11.51 5.68
N VAL A 190 8.02 -12.14 4.75
CA VAL A 190 8.60 -12.90 3.64
C VAL A 190 8.19 -12.35 2.29
N PHE A 191 8.98 -12.64 1.27
CA PHE A 191 8.58 -12.49 -0.13
C PHE A 191 8.31 -13.89 -0.69
N ASP A 192 7.03 -14.26 -0.75
CA ASP A 192 6.57 -15.57 -1.24
C ASP A 192 5.65 -15.42 -2.44
N PRO A 193 6.20 -15.39 -3.67
CA PRO A 193 5.39 -15.29 -4.87
C PRO A 193 4.51 -16.52 -5.13
N THR A 194 4.81 -17.65 -4.49
CA THR A 194 4.04 -18.89 -4.63
C THR A 194 2.76 -18.89 -3.78
N MET A 195 2.60 -17.90 -2.89
CA MET A 195 1.45 -17.73 -2.01
C MET A 195 1.15 -18.97 -1.13
N THR A 196 2.20 -19.71 -0.76
CA THR A 196 2.09 -20.95 0.04
C THR A 196 2.16 -20.71 1.55
N LYS A 197 2.66 -19.55 1.98
CA LYS A 197 2.80 -19.22 3.40
C LYS A 197 1.45 -18.84 4.02
N ASP A 198 1.19 -19.34 5.22
CA ASP A 198 -0.03 -19.04 5.98
C ASP A 198 -0.11 -17.54 6.33
N PRO A 199 -1.15 -16.80 5.86
CA PRO A 199 -1.32 -15.38 6.16
C PRO A 199 -1.56 -15.07 7.64
N ALA A 200 -1.97 -16.05 8.44
CA ALA A 200 -2.14 -15.89 9.88
C ALA A 200 -0.79 -15.73 10.60
N VAL A 201 0.23 -16.43 10.10
CA VAL A 201 1.58 -16.44 10.68
C VAL A 201 2.49 -15.44 9.97
N TYR A 202 2.46 -15.42 8.65
CA TYR A 202 3.38 -14.63 7.82
C TYR A 202 2.74 -13.34 7.31
N ILE A 203 3.59 -12.35 7.08
CA ILE A 203 3.28 -11.20 6.22
C ILE A 203 3.97 -11.43 4.90
N ASN A 204 3.21 -11.73 3.85
CA ASN A 204 3.74 -11.84 2.51
C ASN A 204 3.85 -10.45 1.87
N THR A 205 5.03 -10.11 1.36
CA THR A 205 5.28 -8.85 0.66
C THR A 205 5.02 -8.94 -0.85
N PHE A 206 4.70 -10.13 -1.36
CA PHE A 206 4.17 -10.32 -2.71
C PHE A 206 2.65 -10.19 -2.70
N GLU A 207 2.10 -9.38 -3.59
CA GLU A 207 0.68 -9.02 -3.64
C GLU A 207 -0.03 -9.46 -4.92
N GLY A 208 0.66 -10.28 -5.71
CA GLY A 208 0.23 -10.62 -7.06
C GLY A 208 0.89 -9.72 -8.11
N LEU A 209 0.76 -10.09 -9.35
CA LEU A 209 1.16 -9.26 -10.48
C LEU A 209 0.16 -8.10 -10.67
N PRO A 210 0.63 -6.92 -11.13
CA PRO A 210 -0.20 -5.72 -11.13
C PRO A 210 -1.31 -5.70 -12.20
N LEU A 211 -1.24 -6.61 -13.17
CA LEU A 211 -2.18 -6.65 -14.30
C LEU A 211 -2.95 -7.97 -14.31
N GLU A 212 -4.25 -7.88 -14.55
CA GLU A 212 -5.11 -9.03 -14.77
C GLU A 212 -5.04 -9.48 -16.24
N PRO A 213 -4.87 -10.80 -16.51
CA PRO A 213 -4.80 -11.31 -17.86
C PRO A 213 -6.16 -11.22 -18.56
N VAL A 214 -6.16 -10.63 -19.75
CA VAL A 214 -7.33 -10.56 -20.62
C VAL A 214 -6.98 -11.25 -21.94
N ARG A 215 -7.91 -12.06 -22.48
CA ARG A 215 -7.71 -12.69 -23.77
C ARG A 215 -8.11 -11.71 -24.89
N ASP A 216 -7.12 -11.22 -25.59
CA ASP A 216 -7.28 -10.39 -26.78
C ASP A 216 -6.16 -10.71 -27.77
N ASP A 217 -6.48 -11.55 -28.74
CA ASP A 217 -5.51 -12.03 -29.74
C ASP A 217 -5.09 -10.91 -30.70
N ALA A 218 -5.99 -9.95 -31.00
CA ALA A 218 -5.70 -8.83 -31.89
C ALA A 218 -4.75 -7.81 -31.21
N ALA A 219 -4.95 -7.52 -29.94
CA ALA A 219 -4.06 -6.63 -29.18
C ALA A 219 -2.63 -7.18 -29.07
N CYS A 220 -2.46 -8.50 -29.14
CA CYS A 220 -1.15 -9.14 -29.03
C CYS A 220 -0.39 -9.25 -30.36
N GLU A 221 -0.96 -8.83 -31.49
CA GLU A 221 -0.35 -9.05 -32.81
C GLU A 221 1.02 -8.38 -32.95
N ASN A 222 1.14 -7.12 -32.58
CA ASN A 222 2.40 -6.38 -32.64
C ASN A 222 3.47 -6.98 -31.72
N LEU A 223 3.08 -7.45 -30.53
CA LEU A 223 3.99 -8.10 -29.61
C LEU A 223 4.49 -9.44 -30.16
N ARG A 224 3.60 -10.25 -30.74
CA ARG A 224 3.98 -11.52 -31.41
C ARG A 224 4.93 -11.28 -32.58
N TRP A 225 4.64 -10.25 -33.36
CA TRP A 225 5.53 -9.86 -34.46
C TRP A 225 6.92 -9.46 -33.96
N LEU A 226 6.99 -8.62 -32.90
CA LEU A 226 8.26 -8.19 -32.31
C LEU A 226 9.07 -9.37 -31.76
N ILE A 227 8.43 -10.29 -31.04
CA ILE A 227 9.12 -11.49 -30.52
C ILE A 227 9.64 -12.34 -31.68
N SER A 228 8.85 -12.54 -32.73
CA SER A 228 9.23 -13.27 -33.93
C SER A 228 10.41 -12.59 -34.64
N PHE A 229 10.36 -11.27 -34.80
CA PHE A 229 11.43 -10.48 -35.41
C PHE A 229 12.74 -10.61 -34.60
N LEU A 230 12.69 -10.51 -33.27
CA LEU A 230 13.85 -10.68 -32.41
C LEU A 230 14.44 -12.10 -32.42
N CYS A 231 13.66 -13.08 -32.86
CA CYS A 231 14.07 -14.45 -33.12
C CYS A 231 14.43 -14.73 -34.60
N ASN A 232 14.67 -13.68 -35.42
CA ASN A 232 14.91 -13.79 -36.87
C ASN A 232 13.82 -14.56 -37.64
N HIS A 233 12.59 -14.55 -37.14
CA HIS A 233 11.45 -15.32 -37.63
C HIS A 233 11.69 -16.86 -37.66
N GLU A 234 12.63 -17.34 -36.84
CA GLU A 234 12.90 -18.77 -36.69
C GLU A 234 11.96 -19.39 -35.64
N GLU A 235 11.25 -20.46 -36.03
CA GLU A 235 10.20 -21.05 -35.20
C GLU A 235 10.72 -21.64 -33.89
N ALA A 236 11.86 -22.34 -33.92
CA ALA A 236 12.39 -23.00 -32.72
C ALA A 236 12.82 -22.01 -31.62
N PRO A 237 13.60 -20.96 -31.90
CA PRO A 237 13.90 -19.90 -30.90
C PRO A 237 12.64 -19.15 -30.44
N LEU A 238 11.72 -18.85 -31.36
CA LEU A 238 10.46 -18.18 -31.05
C LEU A 238 9.63 -18.99 -30.03
N GLN A 239 9.41 -20.26 -30.32
CA GLN A 239 8.64 -21.15 -29.43
C GLN A 239 9.30 -21.31 -28.05
N TRP A 240 10.62 -21.44 -28.03
CA TRP A 240 11.37 -21.53 -26.77
C TRP A 240 11.25 -20.25 -25.98
N LEU A 241 11.45 -19.09 -26.63
CA LEU A 241 11.40 -17.79 -25.93
C LEU A 241 10.00 -17.52 -25.38
N VAL A 242 8.94 -17.75 -26.15
CA VAL A 242 7.56 -17.56 -25.70
C VAL A 242 7.27 -18.44 -24.47
N LYS A 243 7.67 -19.71 -24.48
CA LYS A 243 7.50 -20.63 -23.34
C LYS A 243 8.31 -20.17 -22.12
N TRP A 244 9.54 -19.73 -22.34
CA TRP A 244 10.43 -19.24 -21.29
C TRP A 244 9.86 -17.98 -20.61
N LEU A 245 9.27 -17.06 -21.38
CA LEU A 245 8.61 -15.85 -20.87
C LEU A 245 7.28 -16.16 -20.17
N ALA A 246 6.49 -17.08 -20.72
CA ALA A 246 5.18 -17.41 -20.19
C ALA A 246 5.24 -18.16 -18.85
N TYR A 247 6.22 -19.05 -18.68
CA TYR A 247 6.28 -19.94 -17.52
C TYR A 247 6.34 -19.20 -16.17
N PRO A 248 7.20 -18.19 -15.94
CA PRO A 248 7.24 -17.47 -14.69
C PRO A 248 6.02 -16.56 -14.45
N LEU A 249 5.32 -16.15 -15.51
CA LEU A 249 4.05 -15.39 -15.40
C LEU A 249 2.91 -16.31 -14.97
N GLN A 250 2.87 -17.54 -15.48
CA GLN A 250 1.88 -18.55 -15.10
C GLN A 250 2.15 -19.17 -13.73
N HIS A 251 3.42 -19.19 -13.31
CA HIS A 251 3.89 -19.73 -12.05
C HIS A 251 4.75 -18.70 -11.30
N PRO A 252 4.13 -17.67 -10.68
CA PRO A 252 4.86 -16.64 -9.96
C PRO A 252 5.79 -17.26 -8.91
N GLY A 253 7.05 -16.81 -8.90
CA GLY A 253 8.09 -17.38 -8.05
C GLY A 253 8.91 -18.52 -8.66
N ALA A 254 8.52 -19.02 -9.85
CA ALA A 254 9.34 -20.00 -10.58
C ALA A 254 10.70 -19.40 -10.95
N LYS A 255 11.76 -20.01 -10.47
CA LYS A 255 13.15 -19.67 -10.80
C LYS A 255 13.66 -20.60 -11.89
N LEU A 256 13.95 -20.04 -13.04
CA LEU A 256 14.57 -20.75 -14.17
C LEU A 256 16.09 -20.75 -13.98
N ASP A 257 16.74 -21.90 -14.24
CA ASP A 257 18.19 -22.04 -14.15
C ASP A 257 18.91 -21.58 -15.45
N THR A 258 18.18 -20.87 -16.30
CA THR A 258 18.62 -20.28 -17.57
C THR A 258 18.31 -18.78 -17.60
N ALA A 259 19.06 -18.05 -18.43
CA ALA A 259 18.79 -16.65 -18.73
C ALA A 259 18.72 -16.47 -20.26
N VAL A 260 18.01 -15.42 -20.69
CA VAL A 260 18.06 -14.99 -22.08
C VAL A 260 19.25 -14.06 -22.25
N LEU A 261 20.06 -14.31 -23.28
CA LEU A 261 21.08 -13.38 -23.77
C LEU A 261 20.70 -13.02 -25.20
N MET A 262 20.43 -11.75 -25.45
CA MET A 262 20.03 -11.28 -26.77
C MET A 262 20.98 -10.19 -27.27
N HIS A 263 21.73 -10.50 -28.28
CA HIS A 263 22.70 -9.59 -28.88
C HIS A 263 22.21 -9.12 -30.27
N SER A 264 22.45 -7.87 -30.61
CA SER A 264 22.19 -7.28 -31.91
C SER A 264 23.29 -6.29 -32.28
N VAL A 265 23.71 -6.27 -33.50
CA VAL A 265 24.64 -5.26 -34.03
C VAL A 265 23.90 -3.93 -34.28
N MET A 266 22.58 -4.00 -34.53
CA MET A 266 21.74 -2.81 -34.73
C MET A 266 21.15 -2.35 -33.45
N GLU A 267 21.33 -1.07 -33.13
CA GLU A 267 20.61 -0.37 -32.08
C GLU A 267 19.13 -0.16 -32.48
N GLY A 268 18.26 0.06 -31.51
CA GLY A 268 16.83 0.31 -31.75
C GLY A 268 16.05 -0.89 -32.29
N SER A 269 16.56 -2.12 -32.14
CA SER A 269 15.88 -3.34 -32.63
C SER A 269 14.65 -3.76 -31.78
N GLY A 270 14.30 -3.01 -30.73
CA GLY A 270 13.14 -3.30 -29.90
C GLY A 270 13.37 -4.25 -28.71
N LYS A 271 14.63 -4.62 -28.41
CA LYS A 271 14.97 -5.50 -27.28
C LYS A 271 14.52 -4.91 -25.94
N SER A 272 14.94 -3.67 -25.63
CA SER A 272 14.54 -2.99 -24.39
C SER A 272 13.03 -2.76 -24.34
N LEU A 273 12.39 -2.41 -25.45
CA LEU A 273 10.94 -2.26 -25.55
C LEU A 273 10.22 -3.56 -25.15
N LEU A 274 10.70 -4.72 -25.58
CA LEU A 274 10.12 -6.01 -25.19
C LEU A 274 10.41 -6.32 -23.72
N PHE A 275 11.69 -6.39 -23.35
CA PHE A 275 12.10 -6.99 -22.07
C PHE A 275 12.03 -6.03 -20.90
N ALA A 276 12.40 -4.75 -21.07
CA ALA A 276 12.38 -3.76 -19.99
C ALA A 276 11.01 -3.08 -19.88
N ASP A 277 10.46 -2.55 -20.97
CA ASP A 277 9.24 -1.76 -20.93
C ASP A 277 8.00 -2.65 -20.85
N THR A 278 7.80 -3.53 -21.84
CA THR A 278 6.56 -4.33 -21.91
C THR A 278 6.51 -5.39 -20.82
N LEU A 279 7.52 -6.26 -20.71
CA LEU A 279 7.55 -7.31 -19.69
C LEU A 279 7.79 -6.71 -18.30
N GLY A 280 8.61 -5.65 -18.20
CA GLY A 280 8.77 -4.92 -16.94
C GLY A 280 7.45 -4.41 -16.39
N ALA A 281 6.55 -3.90 -17.24
CA ALA A 281 5.22 -3.45 -16.82
C ALA A 281 4.34 -4.60 -16.30
N LEU A 282 4.45 -5.82 -16.85
CA LEU A 282 3.72 -6.99 -16.35
C LEU A 282 4.14 -7.39 -14.95
N TYR A 283 5.43 -7.26 -14.62
CA TYR A 283 5.95 -7.53 -13.27
C TYR A 283 5.84 -6.34 -12.33
N GLY A 284 5.72 -5.12 -12.85
CA GLY A 284 5.56 -3.88 -12.08
C GLY A 284 6.65 -3.70 -11.02
N PRO A 285 6.32 -3.60 -9.71
CA PRO A 285 7.31 -3.36 -8.65
C PRO A 285 8.32 -4.52 -8.50
N TYR A 286 8.03 -5.67 -9.07
CA TYR A 286 8.89 -6.87 -9.02
C TYR A 286 9.84 -6.96 -10.22
N ALA A 287 9.86 -5.96 -11.11
CA ALA A 287 10.83 -5.81 -12.16
C ALA A 287 12.00 -4.89 -11.75
N ALA A 288 13.13 -5.04 -12.41
CA ALA A 288 14.27 -4.12 -12.34
C ALA A 288 14.99 -4.04 -13.68
N THR A 289 15.43 -2.84 -14.07
CA THR A 289 16.42 -2.63 -15.12
C THR A 289 17.75 -2.29 -14.46
N VAL A 290 18.80 -3.00 -14.80
CA VAL A 290 20.08 -3.01 -14.11
C VAL A 290 21.20 -2.65 -15.07
N GLY A 291 21.88 -1.58 -14.78
CA GLY A 291 23.10 -1.17 -15.50
C GLY A 291 24.36 -1.72 -14.83
N GLN A 292 25.51 -1.48 -15.50
CA GLN A 292 26.83 -1.92 -15.09
C GLN A 292 27.16 -1.54 -13.62
N THR A 293 26.96 -0.28 -13.25
CA THR A 293 27.26 0.23 -11.89
C THR A 293 26.52 -0.51 -10.78
N GLN A 294 25.26 -0.86 -11.03
CA GLN A 294 24.46 -1.61 -10.06
C GLN A 294 24.93 -3.06 -9.94
N LEU A 295 25.28 -3.69 -11.07
CA LEU A 295 25.80 -5.07 -11.07
C LEU A 295 27.15 -5.15 -10.34
N GLU A 296 28.02 -4.16 -10.49
CA GLU A 296 29.34 -4.11 -9.85
C GLU A 296 29.28 -3.78 -8.36
N SER A 297 28.24 -3.10 -7.93
CA SER A 297 28.07 -2.70 -6.54
C SER A 297 28.11 -3.88 -5.58
N ASN A 298 28.75 -3.67 -4.43
CA ASN A 298 28.65 -4.60 -3.30
C ASN A 298 27.27 -4.54 -2.62
N PHE A 299 26.55 -3.44 -2.81
CA PHE A 299 25.18 -3.28 -2.28
C PHE A 299 24.18 -3.73 -3.33
N ASN A 300 23.51 -4.84 -3.05
CA ASN A 300 22.59 -5.47 -3.98
C ASN A 300 21.13 -5.51 -3.47
N ALA A 301 20.77 -4.67 -2.51
CA ALA A 301 19.41 -4.61 -1.97
C ALA A 301 18.34 -4.34 -3.06
N TRP A 302 18.73 -3.86 -4.24
CA TRP A 302 17.84 -3.72 -5.39
C TRP A 302 17.27 -5.06 -5.89
N GLN A 303 17.95 -6.19 -5.62
CA GLN A 303 17.50 -7.54 -6.00
C GLN A 303 16.37 -8.04 -5.09
N SER A 304 16.21 -7.43 -3.91
CA SER A 304 15.16 -7.83 -2.97
C SER A 304 13.77 -7.73 -3.62
N ARG A 305 12.99 -8.79 -3.46
CA ARG A 305 11.62 -8.89 -4.00
C ARG A 305 11.52 -8.73 -5.52
N LYS A 306 12.51 -9.21 -6.28
CA LYS A 306 12.48 -9.18 -7.73
C LYS A 306 12.17 -10.54 -8.33
N LEU A 307 11.30 -10.52 -9.34
CA LEU A 307 10.94 -11.68 -10.17
C LEU A 307 11.54 -11.57 -11.56
N TRP A 308 11.81 -10.34 -12.02
CA TRP A 308 12.27 -10.02 -13.36
C TRP A 308 13.40 -8.99 -13.31
N ALA A 309 14.48 -9.25 -14.04
CA ALA A 309 15.55 -8.26 -14.20
C ALA A 309 16.09 -8.24 -15.63
N VAL A 310 16.22 -7.04 -16.18
CA VAL A 310 16.85 -6.78 -17.47
C VAL A 310 18.20 -6.10 -17.21
N PHE A 311 19.26 -6.70 -17.70
CA PHE A 311 20.62 -6.20 -17.62
C PHE A 311 21.01 -5.58 -18.96
N GLU A 312 21.18 -4.25 -18.95
CA GLU A 312 21.52 -3.48 -20.14
C GLU A 312 22.99 -3.10 -20.12
N GLU A 313 23.70 -3.44 -21.20
CA GLU A 313 25.11 -3.07 -21.43
C GLU A 313 26.07 -3.44 -20.28
N VAL A 314 25.81 -4.57 -19.59
CA VAL A 314 26.53 -4.93 -18.36
C VAL A 314 27.81 -5.74 -18.59
N VAL A 315 28.21 -6.00 -19.83
CA VAL A 315 29.39 -6.83 -20.14
C VAL A 315 30.46 -5.98 -20.82
N SER A 316 31.32 -5.33 -20.02
CA SER A 316 32.53 -4.71 -20.53
C SER A 316 33.67 -5.72 -20.74
N ARG A 317 34.54 -5.49 -21.74
CA ARG A 317 35.66 -6.39 -22.07
C ARG A 317 36.68 -6.57 -20.93
N ASP A 318 36.83 -5.58 -20.07
CA ASP A 318 37.95 -5.50 -19.13
C ASP A 318 37.70 -6.19 -17.78
N GLN A 319 36.47 -6.56 -17.45
CA GLN A 319 36.09 -7.12 -16.13
C GLN A 319 35.48 -8.53 -16.20
N ARG A 320 35.61 -9.24 -17.31
CA ARG A 320 34.94 -10.51 -17.57
C ARG A 320 35.13 -11.57 -16.48
N TYR A 321 36.32 -11.68 -15.91
CA TYR A 321 36.62 -12.75 -14.95
C TYR A 321 35.97 -12.57 -13.58
N ASN A 322 35.85 -11.34 -13.09
CA ASN A 322 35.30 -11.10 -11.75
C ASN A 322 33.76 -11.14 -11.73
N GLN A 323 33.10 -10.95 -12.86
CA GLN A 323 31.63 -10.89 -12.94
C GLN A 323 30.98 -12.21 -13.31
N VAL A 324 31.68 -13.12 -13.98
CA VAL A 324 31.13 -14.40 -14.43
C VAL A 324 30.58 -15.22 -13.25
N GLY A 325 31.30 -15.28 -12.13
CA GLY A 325 30.84 -15.98 -10.94
C GLY A 325 29.57 -15.37 -10.36
N LYS A 326 29.50 -14.04 -10.31
CA LYS A 326 28.34 -13.28 -9.81
C LYS A 326 27.12 -13.47 -10.71
N ILE A 327 27.30 -13.37 -12.02
CA ILE A 327 26.23 -13.60 -13.01
C ILE A 327 25.74 -15.05 -12.94
N LYS A 328 26.65 -16.01 -12.89
CA LYS A 328 26.31 -17.42 -12.74
C LYS A 328 25.47 -17.69 -11.51
N HIS A 329 25.90 -17.16 -10.35
CA HIS A 329 25.16 -17.28 -9.10
C HIS A 329 23.79 -16.60 -9.18
N LEU A 330 23.68 -15.44 -9.81
CA LEU A 330 22.43 -14.71 -10.02
C LEU A 330 21.42 -15.54 -10.86
N ILE A 331 21.91 -16.27 -11.89
CA ILE A 331 21.07 -17.11 -12.75
C ILE A 331 20.69 -18.42 -12.04
N THR A 332 21.62 -19.10 -11.40
CA THR A 332 21.41 -20.47 -10.89
C THR A 332 21.28 -20.59 -9.37
N GLY A 333 21.64 -19.52 -8.62
CA GLY A 333 21.56 -19.52 -7.16
C GLY A 333 20.11 -19.57 -6.68
N LYS A 334 19.84 -20.41 -5.68
CA LYS A 334 18.50 -20.55 -5.09
C LYS A 334 18.24 -19.51 -3.99
N THR A 335 19.30 -18.98 -3.39
CA THR A 335 19.24 -17.90 -2.41
C THR A 335 20.20 -16.79 -2.81
N VAL A 336 19.93 -15.59 -2.32
CA VAL A 336 20.77 -14.41 -2.52
C VAL A 336 20.99 -13.72 -1.19
N ARG A 337 22.25 -13.49 -0.85
CA ARG A 337 22.60 -12.63 0.28
C ARG A 337 22.44 -11.18 -0.14
N MET A 338 21.58 -10.48 0.57
CA MET A 338 21.33 -9.06 0.37
C MET A 338 22.27 -8.23 1.24
N GLU A 339 22.91 -7.24 0.64
CA GLU A 339 23.76 -6.27 1.30
C GLU A 339 23.20 -4.86 1.07
N SER A 340 22.99 -4.13 2.16
CA SER A 340 22.51 -2.75 2.12
C SER A 340 23.35 -1.86 3.03
N LYS A 341 23.47 -0.58 2.69
CA LYS A 341 24.23 0.37 3.48
C LYS A 341 23.56 0.59 4.84
N PHE A 342 24.33 0.44 5.91
CA PHE A 342 23.89 0.62 7.31
C PHE A 342 22.86 -0.41 7.83
N ILE A 343 22.64 -1.51 7.13
CA ILE A 343 21.76 -2.60 7.56
C ILE A 343 22.56 -3.91 7.52
N ASN A 344 22.34 -4.76 8.52
CA ASN A 344 22.94 -6.10 8.50
C ASN A 344 22.43 -6.87 7.28
N GLY A 345 23.35 -7.55 6.58
CA GLY A 345 22.99 -8.39 5.44
C GLY A 345 22.04 -9.51 5.86
N TRP A 346 21.11 -9.84 4.97
CA TRP A 346 20.13 -10.93 5.16
C TRP A 346 20.11 -11.83 3.93
N GLU A 347 19.45 -12.96 4.01
CA GLU A 347 19.31 -13.91 2.92
C GLU A 347 17.87 -14.00 2.46
N GLU A 348 17.64 -13.99 1.15
CA GLU A 348 16.33 -14.17 0.53
C GLU A 348 16.36 -15.32 -0.49
N ALA A 349 15.23 -15.98 -0.69
CA ALA A 349 15.03 -16.87 -1.82
C ALA A 349 15.14 -16.10 -3.15
N ASN A 350 15.86 -16.67 -4.11
CA ASN A 350 16.02 -16.05 -5.43
C ASN A 350 14.92 -16.52 -6.37
N HIS A 351 13.99 -15.62 -6.67
CA HIS A 351 12.91 -15.85 -7.64
C HIS A 351 13.12 -15.08 -8.96
N MET A 352 14.23 -14.36 -9.08
CA MET A 352 14.49 -13.44 -10.18
C MET A 352 14.95 -14.17 -11.43
N ASN A 353 14.22 -14.02 -12.54
CA ASN A 353 14.64 -14.45 -13.86
C ASN A 353 15.32 -13.29 -14.62
N ALA A 354 16.40 -13.56 -15.32
CA ALA A 354 17.30 -12.56 -15.86
C ALA A 354 17.36 -12.57 -17.39
N VAL A 355 17.40 -11.37 -17.98
CA VAL A 355 17.65 -11.15 -19.41
C VAL A 355 18.84 -10.21 -19.53
N PHE A 356 19.74 -10.49 -20.46
CA PHE A 356 20.92 -9.69 -20.79
C PHE A 356 20.81 -9.19 -22.23
N LEU A 357 20.92 -7.85 -22.41
CA LEU A 357 20.79 -7.18 -23.70
C LEU A 357 22.10 -6.51 -24.11
#